data_4c84cc15822fbeb6b24a723d13031cbd
#
_entry.id   4c84cc15822fbeb6b24a723d13031cbd
#
_cell.length_a   1.000
_cell.length_b   1.000
_cell.length_c   1.000
_cell.angle_alpha   90.00
_cell.angle_beta   90.00
_cell.angle_gamma   90.00
#
_symmetry.space_group_name_H-M   'P 1'
#
loop_
_entity.id
_entity.type
_entity.pdbx_description
1 polymer ?
#
loop_
_entity_poly.entity_id
_entity_poly.type
_entity_poly.pdbx_seq_one_letter_code
_entity_poly.pdbx_strand_id
1 'polypeptide(L)'
;MEPTSTASIKTARWFLAALLAVNLYRAMTQSVTPGEAWNYDRFIGPSCTEALSRFDVNNHMLNTLLVRISTARFHLTELSLRLPSLLAGVLYLWVVFRMARRWFGDGPAFLAVVGLLTLNPIVVDALSEARGYGMALAFWMLALELILESVQSFSLQKLNLAAICLGLSVAAALPFAAPAVALLAVFLLWSKGSGADGVPSGSVRARPPGRALALIFFLTAFVLLAIPLNHAEWKTLGVGATSLRQTINEITALSLGTSLKVIAAIARVALALMAVAGVFASVRCWRRRDGALLALTGATLALTLVLLIAAHRWLHTPFPQDGAIYLIPLTVLPVTAAILKGHNKTAQIAFLCVSAVLLARYVSQFPSGMYAAGSQFAGARTLAKTLRAKAGHASVHIGASLAAEPIINYYRARYRQGNWRPIERLPLTGVYDFYVLTPTDAALIEQRHLHVLYRDTGLTLAQ
;
A
#
# COMPACT_ATOMS: atom_id res chain seq x y z
N MET A 1 21.36 -32.51 2.86
CA MET A 1 20.84 -31.11 3.00
C MET A 1 22.03 -30.24 3.33
N GLU A 2 22.41 -29.35 2.43
CA GLU A 2 23.61 -28.53 2.59
C GLU A 2 23.43 -27.46 3.69
N PRO A 3 24.49 -27.17 4.47
CA PRO A 3 24.44 -26.20 5.58
C PRO A 3 24.08 -24.76 5.16
N THR A 4 24.16 -24.43 3.89
CA THR A 4 23.81 -23.11 3.32
C THR A 4 22.31 -22.81 3.38
N SER A 5 21.45 -23.81 3.27
CA SER A 5 19.97 -23.69 3.31
C SER A 5 19.46 -23.16 4.66
N THR A 6 20.02 -23.64 5.76
CA THR A 6 19.60 -23.21 7.12
C THR A 6 20.07 -21.79 7.44
N ALA A 7 21.21 -21.35 6.90
CA ALA A 7 21.76 -20.01 7.13
C ALA A 7 20.88 -18.94 6.47
N SER A 8 20.50 -19.10 5.21
CA SER A 8 19.64 -18.13 4.48
C SER A 8 18.27 -17.96 5.14
N ILE A 9 17.66 -19.04 5.62
CA ILE A 9 16.38 -18.99 6.35
C ILE A 9 16.52 -18.20 7.66
N LYS A 10 17.57 -18.48 8.44
CA LYS A 10 17.85 -17.74 9.68
C LYS A 10 18.08 -16.26 9.39
N THR A 11 18.90 -15.95 8.39
CA THR A 11 19.16 -14.57 7.95
C THR A 11 17.87 -13.85 7.59
N ALA A 12 17.01 -14.46 6.76
CA ALA A 12 15.72 -13.85 6.38
C ALA A 12 14.82 -13.61 7.59
N ARG A 13 14.73 -14.55 8.54
CA ARG A 13 13.93 -14.38 9.77
C ARG A 13 14.41 -13.22 10.63
N TRP A 14 15.71 -13.15 10.90
CA TRP A 14 16.29 -12.04 11.65
C TRP A 14 16.12 -10.70 10.96
N PHE A 15 16.31 -10.67 9.65
CA PHE A 15 16.09 -9.50 8.82
C PHE A 15 14.63 -9.01 8.90
N LEU A 16 13.65 -9.90 8.72
CA LEU A 16 12.22 -9.54 8.80
C LEU A 16 11.82 -9.11 10.22
N ALA A 17 12.37 -9.74 11.26
CA ALA A 17 12.15 -9.32 12.64
C ALA A 17 12.72 -7.91 12.90
N ALA A 18 13.92 -7.62 12.40
CA ALA A 18 14.53 -6.30 12.50
C ALA A 18 13.71 -5.25 11.75
N LEU A 19 13.23 -5.56 10.54
CA LEU A 19 12.37 -4.68 9.77
C LEU A 19 11.05 -4.37 10.50
N LEU A 20 10.44 -5.38 11.11
CA LEU A 20 9.24 -5.21 11.93
C LEU A 20 9.51 -4.31 13.13
N ALA A 21 10.65 -4.52 13.84
CA ALA A 21 11.04 -3.68 14.96
C ALA A 21 11.27 -2.22 14.55
N VAL A 22 11.89 -1.98 13.38
CA VAL A 22 12.07 -0.64 12.83
C VAL A 22 10.72 -0.02 12.49
N ASN A 23 9.80 -0.74 11.86
CA ASN A 23 8.46 -0.23 11.54
C ASN A 23 7.66 0.09 12.81
N LEU A 24 7.77 -0.73 13.86
CA LEU A 24 7.15 -0.45 15.14
C LEU A 24 7.73 0.82 15.79
N TYR A 25 9.06 0.96 15.79
CA TYR A 25 9.73 2.17 16.28
C TYR A 25 9.27 3.42 15.53
N ARG A 26 9.23 3.37 14.19
CA ARG A 26 8.73 4.45 13.34
C ARG A 26 7.28 4.80 13.67
N ALA A 27 6.41 3.78 13.81
CA ALA A 27 5.00 3.99 14.12
C ALA A 27 4.79 4.68 15.48
N MET A 28 5.69 4.48 16.44
CA MET A 28 5.62 5.11 17.77
C MET A 28 6.20 6.54 17.79
N THR A 29 7.23 6.80 16.99
CA THR A 29 8.04 8.02 17.11
C THR A 29 7.73 9.07 16.06
N GLN A 30 7.32 8.67 14.85
CA GLN A 30 7.07 9.60 13.76
C GLN A 30 5.75 10.36 13.93
N SER A 31 5.77 11.65 13.55
CA SER A 31 4.58 12.48 13.46
C SER A 31 3.53 11.87 12.52
N VAL A 32 2.28 12.24 12.72
CA VAL A 32 1.21 11.85 11.78
C VAL A 32 1.48 12.50 10.41
N THR A 33 1.26 11.74 9.33
CA THR A 33 1.37 12.27 7.97
C THR A 33 0.09 13.06 7.60
N PRO A 34 0.15 13.96 6.59
CA PRO A 34 -1.05 14.66 6.12
C PRO A 34 -2.16 13.71 5.69
N GLY A 35 -1.82 12.58 5.02
CA GLY A 35 -2.78 11.58 4.60
C GLY A 35 -3.45 10.85 5.76
N GLU A 36 -2.69 10.50 6.80
CA GLU A 36 -3.23 9.91 8.04
C GLU A 36 -4.11 10.91 8.79
N ALA A 37 -3.67 12.16 8.90
CA ALA A 37 -4.41 13.22 9.57
C ALA A 37 -5.72 13.54 8.85
N TRP A 38 -5.69 13.62 7.52
CA TRP A 38 -6.87 13.79 6.67
C TRP A 38 -7.86 12.65 6.87
N ASN A 39 -7.37 11.40 6.88
CA ASN A 39 -8.21 10.22 7.08
C ASN A 39 -8.83 10.21 8.49
N TYR A 40 -8.06 10.62 9.50
CA TYR A 40 -8.57 10.78 10.85
C TYR A 40 -9.67 11.84 10.94
N ASP A 41 -9.41 13.04 10.42
CA ASP A 41 -10.31 14.18 10.51
C ASP A 41 -11.65 13.93 9.78
N ARG A 42 -11.60 13.25 8.64
CA ARG A 42 -12.76 12.99 7.79
C ARG A 42 -13.56 11.76 8.16
N PHE A 43 -12.89 10.66 8.57
CA PHE A 43 -13.52 9.34 8.64
C PHE A 43 -13.36 8.63 9.99
N ILE A 44 -12.34 8.94 10.79
CA ILE A 44 -12.08 8.26 12.05
C ILE A 44 -12.63 9.08 13.22
N GLY A 45 -12.38 10.38 13.27
CA GLY A 45 -12.83 11.29 14.33
C GLY A 45 -14.35 11.54 14.37
N PRO A 46 -15.03 11.75 13.23
CA PRO A 46 -16.47 11.98 13.19
C PRO A 46 -17.29 10.79 13.68
N SER A 47 -18.61 10.95 13.84
CA SER A 47 -19.52 9.84 14.19
C SER A 47 -19.47 8.72 13.12
N CYS A 48 -19.87 7.50 13.48
CA CYS A 48 -19.87 6.38 12.54
C CYS A 48 -20.83 6.63 11.37
N THR A 49 -22.00 7.18 11.66
CA THR A 49 -23.01 7.54 10.64
C THR A 49 -22.47 8.59 9.66
N GLU A 50 -21.81 9.60 10.16
CA GLU A 50 -21.22 10.65 9.32
C GLU A 50 -20.07 10.13 8.46
N ALA A 51 -19.21 9.28 9.01
CA ALA A 51 -18.12 8.64 8.26
C ALA A 51 -18.63 7.71 7.16
N LEU A 52 -19.73 6.99 7.41
CA LEU A 52 -20.34 6.07 6.44
C LEU A 52 -21.15 6.81 5.35
N SER A 53 -21.70 7.98 5.66
CA SER A 53 -22.45 8.80 4.69
C SER A 53 -21.59 9.59 3.72
N ARG A 54 -20.27 9.60 3.90
CA ARG A 54 -19.33 10.29 3.04
C ARG A 54 -18.57 9.30 2.17
N PHE A 55 -18.69 9.43 0.86
CA PHE A 55 -17.81 8.72 -0.07
C PHE A 55 -16.59 9.56 -0.39
N ASP A 56 -15.42 8.96 -0.25
CA ASP A 56 -14.16 9.49 -0.77
C ASP A 56 -13.30 8.29 -1.18
N VAL A 57 -12.58 8.40 -2.29
CA VAL A 57 -11.66 7.34 -2.76
C VAL A 57 -10.58 7.04 -1.73
N ASN A 58 -10.21 8.03 -0.93
CA ASN A 58 -9.26 7.90 0.17
C ASN A 58 -9.90 7.33 1.46
N ASN A 59 -11.21 7.07 1.48
CA ASN A 59 -11.83 6.36 2.58
C ASN A 59 -11.53 4.86 2.48
N HIS A 60 -10.44 4.47 3.05
CA HIS A 60 -10.01 3.08 3.17
C HIS A 60 -10.84 2.34 4.21
N MET A 61 -12.09 1.95 3.85
CA MET A 61 -13.16 1.57 4.76
C MET A 61 -12.76 0.52 5.80
N LEU A 62 -12.12 -0.59 5.37
CA LEU A 62 -11.67 -1.61 6.33
C LEU A 62 -10.63 -1.04 7.31
N ASN A 63 -9.68 -0.27 6.82
CA ASN A 63 -8.69 0.39 7.66
C ASN A 63 -9.36 1.39 8.62
N THR A 64 -10.27 2.21 8.14
CA THR A 64 -11.03 3.18 8.93
C THR A 64 -11.77 2.48 10.11
N LEU A 65 -12.47 1.39 9.86
CA LEU A 65 -13.17 0.62 10.89
C LEU A 65 -12.20 0.04 11.93
N LEU A 66 -11.11 -0.57 11.49
CA LEU A 66 -10.11 -1.16 12.40
C LEU A 66 -9.37 -0.09 13.21
N VAL A 67 -9.07 1.06 12.62
CA VAL A 67 -8.45 2.18 13.33
C VAL A 67 -9.41 2.76 14.37
N ARG A 68 -10.71 2.87 14.07
CA ARG A 68 -11.72 3.28 15.07
C ARG A 68 -11.75 2.33 16.28
N ILE A 69 -11.73 1.01 16.04
CA ILE A 69 -11.67 0.01 17.11
C ILE A 69 -10.37 0.19 17.92
N SER A 70 -9.24 0.32 17.25
CA SER A 70 -7.93 0.47 17.89
C SER A 70 -7.85 1.75 18.75
N THR A 71 -8.26 2.89 18.20
CA THR A 71 -8.21 4.17 18.92
C THR A 71 -9.24 4.25 20.06
N ALA A 72 -10.39 3.59 19.93
CA ALA A 72 -11.37 3.47 21.01
C ALA A 72 -10.82 2.61 22.17
N ARG A 73 -10.07 1.54 21.86
CA ARG A 73 -9.55 0.60 22.88
C ARG A 73 -8.27 1.10 23.56
N PHE A 74 -7.38 1.78 22.82
CA PHE A 74 -6.03 2.16 23.28
C PHE A 74 -5.80 3.68 23.34
N HIS A 75 -6.86 4.48 23.28
CA HIS A 75 -6.82 5.94 23.16
C HIS A 75 -6.15 6.40 21.86
N LEU A 76 -6.36 7.68 21.52
CA LEU A 76 -5.78 8.27 20.30
C LEU A 76 -4.29 8.58 20.46
N THR A 77 -3.47 7.80 19.79
CA THR A 77 -2.02 7.97 19.67
C THR A 77 -1.59 7.61 18.25
N GLU A 78 -0.38 7.99 17.84
CA GLU A 78 0.14 7.56 16.53
C GLU A 78 0.25 6.04 16.43
N LEU A 79 0.60 5.36 17.51
CA LEU A 79 0.68 3.90 17.53
C LEU A 79 -0.71 3.26 17.37
N SER A 80 -1.72 3.71 18.13
CA SER A 80 -3.07 3.16 18.01
C SER A 80 -3.70 3.42 16.65
N LEU A 81 -3.38 4.58 16.03
CA LEU A 81 -3.79 4.90 14.67
C LEU A 81 -3.19 3.89 13.65
N ARG A 82 -1.92 3.50 13.84
CA ARG A 82 -1.14 2.66 12.93
C ARG A 82 -1.19 1.16 13.23
N LEU A 83 -1.77 0.77 14.37
CA LEU A 83 -1.79 -0.63 14.82
C LEU A 83 -2.39 -1.60 13.79
N PRO A 84 -3.53 -1.31 13.11
CA PRO A 84 -4.05 -2.20 12.08
C PRO A 84 -3.09 -2.41 10.91
N SER A 85 -2.40 -1.35 10.46
CA SER A 85 -1.41 -1.43 9.39
C SER A 85 -0.17 -2.23 9.80
N LEU A 86 0.29 -2.09 11.05
CA LEU A 86 1.39 -2.90 11.58
C LEU A 86 1.03 -4.40 11.64
N LEU A 87 -0.18 -4.76 12.06
CA LEU A 87 -0.66 -6.14 12.06
C LEU A 87 -0.74 -6.70 10.63
N ALA A 88 -1.23 -5.91 9.69
CA ALA A 88 -1.20 -6.26 8.27
C ALA A 88 0.25 -6.39 7.75
N GLY A 89 1.17 -5.57 8.26
CA GLY A 89 2.59 -5.68 7.97
C GLY A 89 3.19 -7.02 8.40
N VAL A 90 2.86 -7.51 9.60
CA VAL A 90 3.25 -8.86 10.06
C VAL A 90 2.75 -9.92 9.10
N LEU A 91 1.47 -9.85 8.69
CA LEU A 91 0.88 -10.77 7.73
C LEU A 91 1.62 -10.73 6.38
N TYR A 92 1.90 -9.53 5.86
CA TYR A 92 2.62 -9.35 4.60
C TYR A 92 4.01 -9.98 4.64
N LEU A 93 4.81 -9.67 5.68
CA LEU A 93 6.16 -10.20 5.85
C LEU A 93 6.16 -11.73 5.95
N TRP A 94 5.19 -12.30 6.66
CA TRP A 94 5.02 -13.75 6.76
C TRP A 94 4.67 -14.38 5.40
N VAL A 95 3.73 -13.78 4.64
CA VAL A 95 3.33 -14.27 3.32
C VAL A 95 4.50 -14.20 2.34
N VAL A 96 5.23 -13.09 2.30
CA VAL A 96 6.40 -12.92 1.43
C VAL A 96 7.47 -13.97 1.76
N PHE A 97 7.79 -14.18 3.04
CA PHE A 97 8.73 -15.21 3.45
C PHE A 97 8.31 -16.60 2.98
N ARG A 98 7.05 -16.97 3.21
CA ARG A 98 6.49 -18.27 2.86
C ARG A 98 6.48 -18.50 1.35
N MET A 99 5.99 -17.51 0.59
CA MET A 99 5.94 -17.56 -0.88
C MET A 99 7.34 -17.62 -1.49
N ALA A 100 8.25 -16.74 -1.05
CA ALA A 100 9.61 -16.71 -1.57
C ALA A 100 10.32 -18.05 -1.33
N ARG A 101 10.19 -18.64 -0.14
CA ARG A 101 10.77 -19.92 0.19
C ARG A 101 10.20 -21.06 -0.67
N ARG A 102 8.88 -21.08 -0.88
CA ARG A 102 8.21 -22.13 -1.67
C ARG A 102 8.62 -22.11 -3.13
N TRP A 103 8.71 -20.93 -3.73
CA TRP A 103 8.88 -20.78 -5.18
C TRP A 103 10.33 -20.60 -5.62
N PHE A 104 11.20 -20.11 -4.74
CA PHE A 104 12.60 -19.80 -5.06
C PHE A 104 13.61 -20.59 -4.21
N GLY A 105 13.13 -21.49 -3.35
CA GLY A 105 13.99 -22.30 -2.48
C GLY A 105 14.58 -21.51 -1.32
N ASP A 106 15.79 -21.89 -0.89
CA ASP A 106 16.44 -21.35 0.29
C ASP A 106 17.79 -20.66 -0.04
N GLY A 107 18.01 -20.33 -1.32
CA GLY A 107 19.28 -19.78 -1.82
C GLY A 107 19.31 -18.24 -1.92
N PRO A 108 20.29 -17.68 -2.63
CA PRO A 108 20.42 -16.22 -2.83
C PRO A 108 19.20 -15.57 -3.51
N ALA A 109 18.53 -16.28 -4.42
CA ALA A 109 17.33 -15.80 -5.07
C ALA A 109 16.16 -15.61 -4.08
N PHE A 110 16.02 -16.50 -3.11
CA PHE A 110 15.08 -16.34 -2.00
C PHE A 110 15.34 -15.05 -1.23
N LEU A 111 16.60 -14.80 -0.82
CA LEU A 111 16.97 -13.58 -0.10
C LEU A 111 16.73 -12.32 -0.94
N ALA A 112 17.05 -12.38 -2.23
CA ALA A 112 16.82 -11.25 -3.16
C ALA A 112 15.32 -10.92 -3.25
N VAL A 113 14.45 -11.92 -3.42
CA VAL A 113 13.00 -11.72 -3.51
C VAL A 113 12.44 -11.19 -2.19
N VAL A 114 12.82 -11.79 -1.05
CA VAL A 114 12.41 -11.28 0.27
C VAL A 114 12.81 -9.81 0.40
N GLY A 115 14.07 -9.48 0.11
CA GLY A 115 14.55 -8.09 0.19
C GLY A 115 13.82 -7.13 -0.75
N LEU A 116 13.68 -7.47 -2.03
CA LEU A 116 13.03 -6.62 -3.03
C LEU A 116 11.57 -6.33 -2.71
N LEU A 117 10.84 -7.30 -2.14
CA LEU A 117 9.44 -7.14 -1.78
C LEU A 117 9.24 -6.43 -0.43
N THR A 118 10.21 -6.50 0.50
CA THR A 118 10.01 -6.00 1.86
C THR A 118 10.80 -4.73 2.19
N LEU A 119 11.95 -4.48 1.54
CA LEU A 119 12.76 -3.26 1.77
C LEU A 119 12.39 -2.09 0.86
N ASN A 120 11.55 -2.29 -0.13
CA ASN A 120 11.14 -1.17 -0.98
C ASN A 120 10.53 -0.05 -0.12
N PRO A 121 11.04 1.20 -0.17
CA PRO A 121 10.64 2.28 0.73
C PRO A 121 9.13 2.52 0.78
N ILE A 122 8.46 2.54 -0.38
CA ILE A 122 7.00 2.74 -0.43
C ILE A 122 6.22 1.58 0.23
N VAL A 123 6.74 0.35 0.13
CA VAL A 123 6.13 -0.81 0.81
C VAL A 123 6.34 -0.70 2.31
N VAL A 124 7.56 -0.39 2.76
CA VAL A 124 7.87 -0.20 4.19
C VAL A 124 6.97 0.87 4.81
N ASP A 125 6.78 1.99 4.13
CA ASP A 125 5.90 3.06 4.57
C ASP A 125 4.44 2.58 4.63
N ALA A 126 3.94 1.93 3.59
CA ALA A 126 2.58 1.41 3.54
C ALA A 126 2.26 0.37 4.62
N LEU A 127 3.27 -0.41 5.08
CA LEU A 127 3.09 -1.41 6.15
C LEU A 127 2.98 -0.80 7.56
N SER A 128 3.23 0.48 7.71
CA SER A 128 3.14 1.16 9.01
C SER A 128 2.26 2.42 8.98
N GLU A 129 2.04 3.04 7.84
CA GLU A 129 1.17 4.21 7.69
C GLU A 129 -0.31 3.82 7.76
N ALA A 130 -1.15 4.61 8.46
CA ALA A 130 -2.57 4.33 8.64
C ALA A 130 -3.42 4.75 7.41
N ARG A 131 -3.03 4.27 6.22
CA ARG A 131 -3.68 4.60 4.94
C ARG A 131 -4.31 3.39 4.22
N GLY A 132 -4.30 2.20 4.82
CA GLY A 132 -4.95 1.00 4.27
C GLY A 132 -4.19 0.30 3.13
N TYR A 133 -3.25 0.93 2.44
CA TYR A 133 -2.54 0.34 1.30
C TYR A 133 -1.71 -0.89 1.69
N GLY A 134 -1.00 -0.85 2.81
CA GLY A 134 -0.25 -2.00 3.32
C GLY A 134 -1.16 -3.18 3.67
N MET A 135 -2.34 -2.89 4.21
CA MET A 135 -3.37 -3.89 4.53
C MET A 135 -3.93 -4.52 3.24
N ALA A 136 -4.24 -3.71 2.23
CA ALA A 136 -4.70 -4.18 0.94
C ALA A 136 -3.65 -5.08 0.27
N LEU A 137 -2.38 -4.67 0.30
CA LEU A 137 -1.26 -5.44 -0.24
C LEU A 137 -1.09 -6.78 0.49
N ALA A 138 -1.21 -6.79 1.84
CA ALA A 138 -1.08 -8.00 2.64
C ALA A 138 -2.18 -9.03 2.30
N PHE A 139 -3.43 -8.60 2.23
CA PHE A 139 -4.54 -9.47 1.85
C PHE A 139 -4.44 -9.94 0.39
N TRP A 140 -4.05 -9.07 -0.53
CA TRP A 140 -3.86 -9.44 -1.93
C TRP A 140 -2.74 -10.48 -2.09
N MET A 141 -1.60 -10.30 -1.41
CA MET A 141 -0.49 -11.26 -1.42
C MET A 141 -0.87 -12.60 -0.79
N LEU A 142 -1.65 -12.58 0.30
CA LEU A 142 -2.16 -13.81 0.90
C LEU A 142 -3.10 -14.55 -0.06
N ALA A 143 -3.98 -13.83 -0.74
CA ALA A 143 -4.86 -14.44 -1.74
C ALA A 143 -4.06 -15.08 -2.90
N LEU A 144 -3.03 -14.38 -3.41
CA LEU A 144 -2.14 -14.93 -4.44
C LEU A 144 -1.46 -16.22 -3.96
N GLU A 145 -0.91 -16.24 -2.75
CA GLU A 145 -0.25 -17.45 -2.19
C GLU A 145 -1.24 -18.61 -2.05
N LEU A 146 -2.45 -18.36 -1.53
CA LEU A 146 -3.49 -19.38 -1.37
C LEU A 146 -3.96 -19.95 -2.72
N ILE A 147 -4.08 -19.11 -3.74
CA ILE A 147 -4.39 -19.54 -5.11
C ILE A 147 -3.26 -20.41 -5.66
N LEU A 148 -2.01 -19.95 -5.53
CA LEU A 148 -0.83 -20.69 -5.99
C LEU A 148 -0.69 -22.05 -5.28
N GLU A 149 -0.99 -22.11 -3.98
CA GLU A 149 -1.06 -23.37 -3.23
C GLU A 149 -2.14 -24.31 -3.78
N SER A 150 -3.32 -23.75 -4.09
CA SER A 150 -4.45 -24.52 -4.60
C SER A 150 -4.22 -25.05 -6.02
N VAL A 151 -3.34 -24.40 -6.78
CA VAL A 151 -2.87 -24.89 -8.07
C VAL A 151 -2.00 -26.15 -7.91
N GLN A 152 -1.19 -26.20 -6.86
CA GLN A 152 -0.34 -27.37 -6.56
C GLN A 152 -1.15 -28.52 -5.93
N SER A 153 -1.99 -28.19 -4.95
CA SER A 153 -2.86 -29.11 -4.22
C SER A 153 -4.24 -28.47 -4.03
N PHE A 154 -5.22 -28.96 -4.78
CA PHE A 154 -6.58 -28.41 -4.75
C PHE A 154 -7.14 -28.36 -3.32
N SER A 155 -7.62 -27.17 -2.90
CA SER A 155 -8.28 -26.98 -1.63
C SER A 155 -9.36 -25.90 -1.75
N LEU A 156 -10.61 -26.29 -1.62
CA LEU A 156 -11.73 -25.36 -1.66
C LEU A 156 -11.69 -24.34 -0.51
N GLN A 157 -11.24 -24.77 0.67
CA GLN A 157 -11.10 -23.87 1.83
C GLN A 157 -10.09 -22.75 1.54
N LYS A 158 -8.95 -23.08 0.95
CA LYS A 158 -7.93 -22.06 0.56
C LYS A 158 -8.47 -21.11 -0.51
N LEU A 159 -9.23 -21.61 -1.47
CA LEU A 159 -9.83 -20.79 -2.51
C LEU A 159 -10.91 -19.85 -1.96
N ASN A 160 -11.76 -20.34 -1.06
CA ASN A 160 -12.74 -19.50 -0.38
C ASN A 160 -12.06 -18.41 0.45
N LEU A 161 -11.01 -18.76 1.21
CA LEU A 161 -10.23 -17.79 1.96
C LEU A 161 -9.52 -16.79 1.03
N ALA A 162 -9.01 -17.22 -0.12
CA ALA A 162 -8.44 -16.32 -1.12
C ALA A 162 -9.47 -15.32 -1.65
N ALA A 163 -10.70 -15.78 -1.95
CA ALA A 163 -11.78 -14.91 -2.39
C ALA A 163 -12.17 -13.87 -1.32
N ILE A 164 -12.23 -14.27 -0.04
CA ILE A 164 -12.44 -13.35 1.08
C ILE A 164 -11.29 -12.34 1.16
N CYS A 165 -10.04 -12.79 1.10
CA CYS A 165 -8.87 -11.91 1.15
C CYS A 165 -8.85 -10.90 -0.01
N LEU A 166 -9.26 -11.29 -1.23
CA LEU A 166 -9.41 -10.34 -2.34
C LEU A 166 -10.47 -9.28 -2.03
N GLY A 167 -11.63 -9.67 -1.48
CA GLY A 167 -12.67 -8.73 -1.07
C GLY A 167 -12.20 -7.77 0.03
N LEU A 168 -11.48 -8.28 1.05
CA LEU A 168 -10.88 -7.46 2.11
C LEU A 168 -9.80 -6.51 1.57
N SER A 169 -9.03 -6.96 0.57
CA SER A 169 -8.03 -6.12 -0.09
C SER A 169 -8.67 -4.90 -0.76
N VAL A 170 -9.78 -5.10 -1.48
CA VAL A 170 -10.55 -4.00 -2.11
C VAL A 170 -11.16 -3.08 -1.06
N ALA A 171 -11.72 -3.64 0.02
CA ALA A 171 -12.29 -2.86 1.11
C ALA A 171 -11.22 -2.07 1.91
N ALA A 172 -9.99 -2.57 1.96
CA ALA A 172 -8.86 -1.86 2.56
C ALA A 172 -8.36 -0.70 1.69
N ALA A 173 -8.38 -0.85 0.35
CA ALA A 173 -8.04 0.23 -0.57
C ALA A 173 -8.63 -0.04 -1.97
N LEU A 174 -9.52 0.84 -2.43
CA LEU A 174 -10.19 0.73 -3.73
C LEU A 174 -9.25 0.55 -4.94
N PRO A 175 -8.05 1.17 -5.01
CA PRO A 175 -7.10 0.91 -6.10
C PRO A 175 -6.77 -0.57 -6.31
N PHE A 176 -6.96 -1.42 -5.30
CA PHE A 176 -6.75 -2.86 -5.41
C PHE A 176 -7.89 -3.61 -6.12
N ALA A 177 -8.98 -2.95 -6.50
CA ALA A 177 -10.08 -3.58 -7.26
C ALA A 177 -9.58 -4.17 -8.59
N ALA A 178 -8.78 -3.43 -9.35
CA ALA A 178 -8.25 -3.90 -10.63
C ALA A 178 -7.36 -5.15 -10.48
N PRO A 179 -6.31 -5.20 -9.63
CA PRO A 179 -5.50 -6.40 -9.46
C PRO A 179 -6.24 -7.55 -8.77
N ALA A 180 -7.26 -7.30 -7.94
CA ALA A 180 -8.07 -8.34 -7.31
C ALA A 180 -8.98 -9.03 -8.34
N VAL A 181 -9.71 -8.26 -9.14
CA VAL A 181 -10.53 -8.77 -10.24
C VAL A 181 -9.66 -9.49 -11.27
N ALA A 182 -8.50 -8.92 -11.62
CA ALA A 182 -7.56 -9.54 -12.56
C ALA A 182 -7.07 -10.90 -12.07
N LEU A 183 -6.65 -11.00 -10.81
CA LEU A 183 -6.14 -12.25 -10.24
C LEU A 183 -7.23 -13.33 -10.19
N LEU A 184 -8.44 -12.98 -9.77
CA LEU A 184 -9.56 -13.90 -9.73
C LEU A 184 -9.94 -14.38 -11.14
N ALA A 185 -10.06 -13.45 -12.10
CA ALA A 185 -10.40 -13.78 -13.49
C ALA A 185 -9.34 -14.67 -14.14
N VAL A 186 -8.05 -14.32 -14.01
CA VAL A 186 -6.95 -15.14 -14.54
C VAL A 186 -6.96 -16.53 -13.94
N PHE A 187 -7.14 -16.65 -12.62
CA PHE A 187 -7.25 -17.96 -11.97
C PHE A 187 -8.43 -18.78 -12.48
N LEU A 188 -9.62 -18.18 -12.61
CA LEU A 188 -10.82 -18.88 -13.11
C LEU A 188 -10.67 -19.31 -14.58
N LEU A 189 -10.05 -18.50 -15.42
CA LEU A 189 -9.74 -18.86 -16.79
C LEU A 189 -8.72 -20.00 -16.83
N TRP A 190 -7.66 -19.90 -16.04
CA TRP A 190 -6.61 -20.92 -15.95
C TRP A 190 -7.15 -22.26 -15.47
N SER A 191 -8.05 -22.28 -14.49
CA SER A 191 -8.68 -23.50 -13.96
C SER A 191 -9.58 -24.22 -14.97
N LYS A 192 -10.20 -23.49 -15.91
CA LYS A 192 -11.01 -24.09 -17.00
C LYS A 192 -10.15 -24.80 -18.04
N GLY A 193 -8.99 -24.24 -18.36
CA GLY A 193 -8.08 -24.80 -19.38
C GLY A 193 -7.31 -26.05 -18.95
N SER A 194 -7.15 -26.26 -17.65
CA SER A 194 -6.37 -27.40 -17.10
C SER A 194 -7.11 -28.77 -17.13
N GLY A 195 -8.32 -28.81 -17.64
CA GLY A 195 -9.19 -30.01 -17.61
C GLY A 195 -9.17 -30.91 -18.84
N ALA A 196 -8.43 -30.56 -19.90
CA ALA A 196 -8.66 -31.16 -21.22
C ALA A 196 -7.76 -32.33 -21.61
N ASP A 197 -6.58 -32.54 -21.02
CA ASP A 197 -5.66 -33.58 -21.53
C ASP A 197 -5.03 -34.45 -20.43
N GLY A 198 -5.27 -35.77 -20.55
CA GLY A 198 -4.34 -36.82 -20.09
C GLY A 198 -4.43 -37.27 -18.62
N VAL A 199 -5.58 -37.17 -17.95
CA VAL A 199 -5.77 -37.78 -16.62
C VAL A 199 -6.60 -39.07 -16.78
N PRO A 200 -6.15 -40.20 -16.18
CA PRO A 200 -6.94 -41.44 -16.17
C PRO A 200 -8.34 -41.17 -15.60
N SER A 201 -9.35 -41.75 -16.23
CA SER A 201 -10.79 -41.56 -15.99
C SER A 201 -11.29 -42.03 -14.62
N GLY A 202 -10.53 -41.87 -13.57
CA GLY A 202 -10.90 -42.28 -12.20
C GLY A 202 -10.77 -41.21 -11.10
N SER A 203 -10.09 -40.10 -11.35
CA SER A 203 -10.00 -39.01 -10.35
C SER A 203 -10.94 -37.89 -10.74
N VAL A 204 -12.02 -37.69 -9.99
CA VAL A 204 -12.89 -36.51 -10.07
C VAL A 204 -12.05 -35.31 -9.68
N ARG A 205 -11.45 -34.62 -10.65
CA ARG A 205 -10.86 -33.30 -10.40
C ARG A 205 -12.00 -32.35 -10.07
N ALA A 206 -12.15 -32.04 -8.79
CA ALA A 206 -13.06 -31.02 -8.35
C ALA A 206 -12.66 -29.67 -9.04
N ARG A 207 -13.50 -29.22 -9.96
CA ARG A 207 -13.35 -27.90 -10.56
C ARG A 207 -13.69 -26.83 -9.50
N PRO A 208 -12.90 -25.76 -9.37
CA PRO A 208 -13.28 -24.71 -8.45
C PRO A 208 -14.66 -24.15 -8.83
N PRO A 209 -15.57 -23.97 -7.87
CA PRO A 209 -16.89 -23.41 -8.12
C PRO A 209 -16.76 -21.90 -8.40
N GLY A 210 -16.40 -21.55 -9.63
CA GLY A 210 -16.05 -20.19 -10.02
C GLY A 210 -17.12 -19.15 -9.68
N ARG A 211 -18.41 -19.52 -9.80
CA ARG A 211 -19.54 -18.64 -9.41
C ARG A 211 -19.55 -18.40 -7.90
N ALA A 212 -19.30 -19.42 -7.09
CA ALA A 212 -19.24 -19.27 -5.64
C ALA A 212 -18.04 -18.41 -5.20
N LEU A 213 -16.87 -18.61 -5.80
CA LEU A 213 -15.69 -17.77 -5.50
C LEU A 213 -15.91 -16.30 -5.88
N ALA A 214 -16.51 -16.04 -7.06
CA ALA A 214 -16.88 -14.69 -7.45
C ALA A 214 -17.92 -14.09 -6.48
N LEU A 215 -18.92 -14.86 -6.09
CA LEU A 215 -19.93 -14.42 -5.12
C LEU A 215 -19.31 -14.07 -3.76
N ILE A 216 -18.42 -14.92 -3.22
CA ILE A 216 -17.72 -14.67 -1.96
C ILE A 216 -16.88 -13.39 -2.06
N PHE A 217 -16.13 -13.20 -3.14
CA PHE A 217 -15.34 -12.00 -3.38
C PHE A 217 -16.22 -10.73 -3.39
N PHE A 218 -17.26 -10.73 -4.24
CA PHE A 218 -18.14 -9.56 -4.35
C PHE A 218 -18.93 -9.30 -3.08
N LEU A 219 -19.43 -10.33 -2.40
CA LEU A 219 -20.15 -10.18 -1.14
C LEU A 219 -19.25 -9.61 -0.05
N THR A 220 -18.01 -10.07 0.07
CA THR A 220 -17.06 -9.56 1.06
C THR A 220 -16.74 -8.08 0.82
N ALA A 221 -16.48 -7.70 -0.43
CA ALA A 221 -16.25 -6.31 -0.79
C ALA A 221 -17.52 -5.46 -0.59
N PHE A 222 -18.68 -5.97 -1.01
CA PHE A 222 -19.96 -5.28 -0.94
C PHE A 222 -20.40 -4.97 0.49
N VAL A 223 -20.30 -5.94 1.42
CA VAL A 223 -20.69 -5.73 2.84
C VAL A 223 -19.94 -4.53 3.46
N LEU A 224 -18.70 -4.29 3.07
CA LEU A 224 -17.89 -3.20 3.60
C LEU A 224 -18.04 -1.88 2.82
N LEU A 225 -18.36 -1.96 1.52
CA LEU A 225 -18.34 -0.80 0.62
C LEU A 225 -19.74 -0.32 0.22
N ALA A 226 -20.80 -1.10 0.46
CA ALA A 226 -22.15 -0.79 -0.01
C ALA A 226 -22.67 0.58 0.46
N ILE A 227 -22.50 0.89 1.75
CA ILE A 227 -22.97 2.15 2.32
C ILE A 227 -22.21 3.35 1.73
N PRO A 228 -20.84 3.42 1.77
CA PRO A 228 -20.15 4.54 1.18
C PRO A 228 -20.36 4.64 -0.33
N LEU A 229 -20.42 3.52 -1.07
CA LEU A 229 -20.64 3.55 -2.51
C LEU A 229 -22.02 4.09 -2.90
N ASN A 230 -23.04 3.91 -2.05
CA ASN A 230 -24.38 4.48 -2.27
C ASN A 230 -24.38 6.02 -2.20
N HIS A 231 -23.40 6.62 -1.53
CA HIS A 231 -23.19 8.07 -1.45
C HIS A 231 -22.12 8.57 -2.44
N ALA A 232 -21.66 7.69 -3.35
CA ALA A 232 -20.62 8.05 -4.31
C ALA A 232 -21.16 9.00 -5.39
N GLU A 233 -20.66 10.21 -5.43
CA GLU A 233 -20.76 11.06 -6.59
C GLU A 233 -19.64 10.66 -7.56
N TRP A 234 -19.99 9.99 -8.65
CA TRP A 234 -19.04 9.47 -9.64
C TRP A 234 -18.11 10.55 -10.23
N LYS A 235 -18.52 11.82 -10.14
CA LYS A 235 -17.70 12.99 -10.52
C LYS A 235 -16.56 13.28 -9.54
N THR A 236 -16.63 12.78 -8.30
CA THR A 236 -15.62 13.02 -7.25
C THR A 236 -14.54 11.94 -7.16
N LEU A 237 -14.56 10.95 -8.04
CA LEU A 237 -13.48 9.96 -8.18
C LEU A 237 -12.15 10.56 -8.68
N GLY A 238 -12.04 11.88 -8.68
CA GLY A 238 -11.07 12.68 -9.42
C GLY A 238 -9.69 12.89 -8.81
N VAL A 239 -9.32 12.22 -7.72
CA VAL A 239 -7.96 12.37 -7.16
C VAL A 239 -7.07 11.20 -7.59
N GLY A 240 -6.08 11.48 -8.43
CA GLY A 240 -5.17 10.45 -8.92
C GLY A 240 -4.28 10.96 -10.06
N ALA A 241 -3.48 10.08 -10.64
CA ALA A 241 -2.62 10.40 -11.76
C ALA A 241 -3.43 10.55 -13.07
N THR A 242 -3.03 11.48 -13.91
CA THR A 242 -3.67 11.73 -15.22
C THR A 242 -3.29 10.71 -16.28
N SER A 243 -2.24 9.92 -16.03
CA SER A 243 -1.76 8.90 -16.95
C SER A 243 -1.08 7.75 -16.22
N LEU A 244 -1.11 6.56 -16.82
CA LEU A 244 -0.35 5.40 -16.35
C LEU A 244 1.16 5.69 -16.27
N ARG A 245 1.66 6.54 -17.18
CA ARG A 245 3.06 7.00 -17.15
C ARG A 245 3.38 7.74 -15.84
N GLN A 246 2.49 8.61 -15.39
CA GLN A 246 2.66 9.33 -14.13
C GLN A 246 2.66 8.37 -12.95
N THR A 247 1.72 7.42 -12.88
CA THR A 247 1.69 6.37 -11.85
C THR A 247 3.02 5.63 -11.73
N ILE A 248 3.56 5.14 -12.87
CA ILE A 248 4.83 4.39 -12.86
C ILE A 248 5.99 5.30 -12.45
N ASN A 249 6.01 6.55 -12.89
CA ASN A 249 7.03 7.51 -12.49
C ASN A 249 7.01 7.77 -10.98
N GLU A 250 5.82 7.95 -10.39
CA GLU A 250 5.65 8.17 -8.95
C GLU A 250 6.09 6.95 -8.13
N ILE A 251 5.62 5.74 -8.49
CA ILE A 251 6.06 4.50 -7.83
C ILE A 251 7.58 4.34 -7.93
N THR A 252 8.17 4.63 -9.10
CA THR A 252 9.63 4.56 -9.28
C THR A 252 10.35 5.61 -8.44
N ALA A 253 9.84 6.83 -8.39
CA ALA A 253 10.42 7.91 -7.61
C ALA A 253 10.38 7.59 -6.10
N LEU A 254 9.23 7.12 -5.60
CA LEU A 254 9.06 6.72 -4.19
C LEU A 254 9.89 5.48 -3.82
N SER A 255 10.05 4.53 -4.76
CA SER A 255 10.85 3.33 -4.53
C SER A 255 12.36 3.61 -4.57
N LEU A 256 12.82 4.49 -5.43
CA LEU A 256 14.25 4.73 -5.68
C LEU A 256 14.73 6.10 -5.17
N GLY A 257 13.86 6.95 -4.64
CA GLY A 257 14.16 8.32 -4.18
C GLY A 257 14.75 9.18 -5.30
N THR A 258 14.33 8.94 -6.54
CA THR A 258 14.83 9.68 -7.69
C THR A 258 13.74 9.87 -8.73
N SER A 259 13.68 11.06 -9.29
CA SER A 259 12.79 11.40 -10.41
C SER A 259 13.47 11.28 -11.78
N LEU A 260 14.60 10.56 -11.88
CA LEU A 260 15.35 10.41 -13.13
C LEU A 260 14.45 9.79 -14.22
N LYS A 261 14.18 10.58 -15.28
CA LYS A 261 13.31 10.20 -16.40
C LYS A 261 13.75 8.91 -17.09
N VAL A 262 15.08 8.65 -17.15
CA VAL A 262 15.66 7.44 -17.75
C VAL A 262 15.25 6.19 -16.94
N ILE A 263 15.38 6.22 -15.61
CA ILE A 263 15.00 5.09 -14.74
C ILE A 263 13.50 4.80 -14.86
N ALA A 264 12.67 5.84 -14.85
CA ALA A 264 11.23 5.70 -15.05
C ALA A 264 10.87 5.15 -16.45
N ALA A 265 11.65 5.51 -17.50
CA ALA A 265 11.48 4.95 -18.83
C ALA A 265 11.82 3.45 -18.86
N ILE A 266 12.94 3.06 -18.26
CA ILE A 266 13.36 1.64 -18.14
C ILE A 266 12.29 0.85 -17.36
N ALA A 267 11.77 1.38 -16.24
CA ALA A 267 10.71 0.73 -15.45
C ALA A 267 9.44 0.50 -16.29
N ARG A 268 9.02 1.47 -17.11
CA ARG A 268 7.85 1.30 -18.00
C ARG A 268 8.08 0.20 -19.04
N VAL A 269 9.25 0.20 -19.69
CA VAL A 269 9.58 -0.83 -20.69
C VAL A 269 9.62 -2.21 -20.02
N ALA A 270 10.26 -2.32 -18.86
CA ALA A 270 10.30 -3.57 -18.10
C ALA A 270 8.90 -4.05 -17.72
N LEU A 271 8.01 -3.17 -17.26
CA LEU A 271 6.63 -3.49 -16.92
C LEU A 271 5.86 -3.99 -18.15
N ALA A 272 5.98 -3.32 -19.30
CA ALA A 272 5.34 -3.74 -20.55
C ALA A 272 5.85 -5.11 -21.01
N LEU A 273 7.17 -5.31 -21.00
CA LEU A 273 7.78 -6.60 -21.36
C LEU A 273 7.33 -7.73 -20.41
N MET A 274 7.24 -7.45 -19.10
CA MET A 274 6.74 -8.44 -18.14
C MET A 274 5.26 -8.77 -18.38
N ALA A 275 4.43 -7.79 -18.70
CA ALA A 275 3.03 -8.03 -19.06
C ALA A 275 2.92 -8.94 -20.29
N VAL A 276 3.66 -8.63 -21.36
CA VAL A 276 3.69 -9.45 -22.58
C VAL A 276 4.23 -10.86 -22.31
N ALA A 277 5.36 -10.96 -21.60
CA ALA A 277 5.95 -12.26 -21.23
C ALA A 277 5.00 -13.07 -20.35
N GLY A 278 4.28 -12.43 -19.43
CA GLY A 278 3.28 -13.07 -18.59
C GLY A 278 2.10 -13.64 -19.38
N VAL A 279 1.56 -12.89 -20.35
CA VAL A 279 0.51 -13.39 -21.25
C VAL A 279 1.00 -14.60 -22.05
N PHE A 280 2.18 -14.46 -22.67
CA PHE A 280 2.78 -15.55 -23.45
C PHE A 280 3.04 -16.78 -22.58
N ALA A 281 3.58 -16.61 -21.38
CA ALA A 281 3.81 -17.68 -20.43
C ALA A 281 2.49 -18.32 -19.98
N SER A 282 1.44 -17.53 -19.78
CA SER A 282 0.10 -18.04 -19.44
C SER A 282 -0.43 -18.97 -20.53
N VAL A 283 -0.31 -18.58 -21.79
CA VAL A 283 -0.74 -19.42 -22.93
C VAL A 283 0.11 -20.68 -23.03
N ARG A 284 1.44 -20.53 -22.94
CA ARG A 284 2.38 -21.66 -23.12
C ARG A 284 2.42 -22.61 -21.93
N CYS A 285 2.27 -22.08 -20.71
CA CYS A 285 2.29 -22.84 -19.46
C CYS A 285 0.89 -23.15 -18.92
N TRP A 286 -0.18 -22.84 -19.69
CA TRP A 286 -1.58 -23.02 -19.29
C TRP A 286 -1.87 -24.41 -18.76
N ARG A 287 -1.12 -25.40 -19.23
CA ARG A 287 -1.25 -26.83 -18.87
C ARG A 287 -0.18 -27.30 -17.87
N ARG A 288 0.85 -26.50 -17.59
CA ARG A 288 2.00 -26.90 -16.75
C ARG A 288 1.96 -26.25 -15.38
N ARG A 289 1.90 -27.06 -14.32
CA ARG A 289 1.91 -26.60 -12.93
C ARG A 289 3.18 -25.83 -12.55
N ASP A 290 4.32 -26.21 -13.10
CA ASP A 290 5.63 -25.60 -12.82
C ASP A 290 5.74 -24.14 -13.27
N GLY A 291 4.87 -23.71 -14.22
CA GLY A 291 4.78 -22.34 -14.72
C GLY A 291 3.80 -21.45 -13.97
N ALA A 292 3.07 -21.97 -13.00
CA ALA A 292 1.93 -21.28 -12.40
C ALA A 292 2.26 -19.90 -11.83
N LEU A 293 3.37 -19.75 -11.11
CA LEU A 293 3.77 -18.45 -10.57
C LEU A 293 3.94 -17.40 -11.68
N LEU A 294 4.75 -17.72 -12.70
CA LEU A 294 4.99 -16.80 -13.83
C LEU A 294 3.69 -16.51 -14.59
N ALA A 295 2.93 -17.58 -14.91
CA ALA A 295 1.70 -17.45 -15.67
C ALA A 295 0.64 -16.63 -14.95
N LEU A 296 0.35 -16.93 -13.68
CA LEU A 296 -0.66 -16.22 -12.92
C LEU A 296 -0.26 -14.78 -12.63
N THR A 297 0.98 -14.53 -12.16
CA THR A 297 1.40 -13.16 -11.83
C THR A 297 1.56 -12.27 -13.07
N GLY A 298 2.14 -12.80 -14.16
CA GLY A 298 2.31 -12.05 -15.39
C GLY A 298 0.98 -11.75 -16.10
N ALA A 299 0.07 -12.75 -16.18
CA ALA A 299 -1.26 -12.50 -16.74
C ALA A 299 -2.10 -11.55 -15.87
N THR A 300 -1.98 -11.66 -14.55
CA THR A 300 -2.61 -10.70 -13.63
C THR A 300 -2.09 -9.30 -13.84
N LEU A 301 -0.77 -9.12 -14.02
CA LEU A 301 -0.20 -7.81 -14.35
C LEU A 301 -0.79 -7.26 -15.65
N ALA A 302 -0.78 -8.08 -16.73
CA ALA A 302 -1.32 -7.66 -18.01
C ALA A 302 -2.79 -7.25 -17.93
N LEU A 303 -3.62 -8.10 -17.31
CA LEU A 303 -5.05 -7.81 -17.15
C LEU A 303 -5.30 -6.60 -16.24
N THR A 304 -4.50 -6.43 -15.17
CA THR A 304 -4.59 -5.25 -14.32
C THR A 304 -4.34 -3.97 -15.13
N LEU A 305 -3.30 -3.93 -15.95
CA LEU A 305 -3.02 -2.76 -16.80
C LEU A 305 -4.17 -2.49 -17.79
N VAL A 306 -4.72 -3.54 -18.40
CA VAL A 306 -5.89 -3.42 -19.29
C VAL A 306 -7.10 -2.85 -18.53
N LEU A 307 -7.40 -3.37 -17.34
CA LEU A 307 -8.53 -2.88 -16.52
C LEU A 307 -8.34 -1.42 -16.10
N LEU A 308 -7.13 -1.00 -15.74
CA LEU A 308 -6.84 0.39 -15.39
C LEU A 308 -7.04 1.32 -16.60
N ILE A 309 -6.55 0.93 -17.78
CA ILE A 309 -6.73 1.71 -19.01
C ILE A 309 -8.21 1.77 -19.39
N ALA A 310 -8.92 0.66 -19.29
CA ALA A 310 -10.35 0.57 -19.57
C ALA A 310 -11.17 1.45 -18.63
N ALA A 311 -10.89 1.38 -17.32
CA ALA A 311 -11.55 2.21 -16.31
C ALA A 311 -11.30 3.71 -16.57
N HIS A 312 -10.05 4.08 -16.89
CA HIS A 312 -9.73 5.45 -17.25
C HIS A 312 -10.46 5.92 -18.51
N ARG A 313 -10.50 5.07 -19.55
CA ARG A 313 -11.08 5.43 -20.86
C ARG A 313 -12.60 5.51 -20.85
N TRP A 314 -13.28 4.62 -20.12
CA TRP A 314 -14.74 4.50 -20.15
C TRP A 314 -15.44 5.05 -18.92
N LEU A 315 -14.81 4.95 -17.76
CA LEU A 315 -15.37 5.43 -16.48
C LEU A 315 -14.78 6.77 -16.05
N HIS A 316 -13.83 7.33 -16.83
CA HIS A 316 -13.10 8.57 -16.52
C HIS A 316 -12.44 8.55 -15.13
N THR A 317 -12.10 7.36 -14.61
CA THR A 317 -11.40 7.25 -13.32
C THR A 317 -9.93 7.65 -13.47
N PRO A 318 -9.34 8.37 -12.51
CA PRO A 318 -7.91 8.65 -12.54
C PRO A 318 -7.11 7.35 -12.32
N PHE A 319 -5.87 7.34 -12.78
CA PHE A 319 -4.95 6.25 -12.44
C PHE A 319 -4.53 6.34 -10.97
N PRO A 320 -4.34 5.20 -10.27
CA PRO A 320 -3.86 5.20 -8.89
C PRO A 320 -2.44 5.76 -8.82
N GLN A 321 -2.17 6.54 -7.76
CA GLN A 321 -0.84 7.06 -7.45
C GLN A 321 -0.07 6.07 -6.58
N ASP A 322 0.23 6.44 -5.33
CA ASP A 322 0.85 5.59 -4.31
C ASP A 322 0.06 4.30 -4.02
N GLY A 323 -1.24 4.29 -4.28
CA GLY A 323 -2.08 3.08 -4.21
C GLY A 323 -1.71 1.98 -5.22
N ALA A 324 -0.86 2.24 -6.22
CA ALA A 324 -0.42 1.24 -7.20
C ALA A 324 0.75 0.36 -6.71
N ILE A 325 1.00 0.27 -5.39
CA ILE A 325 2.10 -0.54 -4.80
C ILE A 325 2.03 -2.03 -5.18
N TYR A 326 0.87 -2.55 -5.58
CA TYR A 326 0.72 -3.92 -6.11
C TYR A 326 1.53 -4.17 -7.41
N LEU A 327 1.94 -3.12 -8.11
CA LEU A 327 2.83 -3.27 -9.28
C LEU A 327 4.21 -3.81 -8.88
N ILE A 328 4.64 -3.61 -7.63
CA ILE A 328 5.93 -4.11 -7.13
C ILE A 328 5.95 -5.64 -7.12
N PRO A 329 5.08 -6.37 -6.39
CA PRO A 329 5.09 -7.83 -6.45
C PRO A 329 4.69 -8.36 -7.82
N LEU A 330 3.78 -7.70 -8.55
CA LEU A 330 3.40 -8.08 -9.90
C LEU A 330 4.54 -7.94 -10.93
N THR A 331 5.59 -7.19 -10.59
CA THR A 331 6.81 -7.09 -11.42
C THR A 331 7.91 -8.01 -10.92
N VAL A 332 8.21 -7.99 -9.62
CA VAL A 332 9.31 -8.76 -9.03
C VAL A 332 9.10 -10.27 -9.20
N LEU A 333 7.89 -10.77 -8.90
CA LEU A 333 7.62 -12.21 -8.91
C LEU A 333 7.76 -12.84 -10.32
N PRO A 334 7.11 -12.32 -11.39
CA PRO A 334 7.24 -12.92 -12.70
C PRO A 334 8.65 -12.74 -13.31
N VAL A 335 9.35 -11.62 -13.04
CA VAL A 335 10.73 -11.42 -13.48
C VAL A 335 11.64 -12.48 -12.87
N THR A 336 11.57 -12.65 -11.55
CA THR A 336 12.38 -13.65 -10.86
C THR A 336 12.07 -15.06 -11.34
N ALA A 337 10.77 -15.39 -11.47
CA ALA A 337 10.34 -16.70 -11.96
C ALA A 337 10.84 -16.99 -13.40
N ALA A 338 10.80 -16.00 -14.29
CA ALA A 338 11.28 -16.14 -15.66
C ALA A 338 12.80 -16.38 -15.72
N ILE A 339 13.57 -15.60 -14.95
CA ILE A 339 15.05 -15.70 -14.94
C ILE A 339 15.51 -17.04 -14.34
N LEU A 340 14.92 -17.46 -13.23
CA LEU A 340 15.34 -18.70 -12.57
C LEU A 340 14.95 -19.96 -13.37
N LYS A 341 13.85 -19.92 -14.11
CA LYS A 341 13.44 -21.02 -14.99
C LYS A 341 14.25 -21.11 -16.29
N GLY A 342 14.84 -20.01 -16.73
CA GLY A 342 15.58 -19.93 -17.98
C GLY A 342 16.91 -20.70 -18.02
N HIS A 343 17.34 -21.33 -16.93
CA HIS A 343 18.61 -22.07 -16.78
C HIS A 343 19.86 -21.28 -17.23
N ASN A 344 19.73 -19.99 -17.55
CA ASN A 344 20.84 -19.13 -17.95
C ASN A 344 21.55 -18.57 -16.71
N LYS A 345 22.72 -19.16 -16.38
CA LYS A 345 23.52 -18.74 -15.23
C LYS A 345 23.92 -17.27 -15.27
N THR A 346 24.24 -16.74 -16.45
CA THR A 346 24.60 -15.32 -16.61
C THR A 346 23.42 -14.42 -16.25
N ALA A 347 22.20 -14.74 -16.70
CA ALA A 347 20.99 -13.99 -16.34
C ALA A 347 20.69 -14.08 -14.85
N GLN A 348 20.91 -15.22 -14.21
CA GLN A 348 20.74 -15.39 -12.76
C GLN A 348 21.74 -14.56 -11.97
N ILE A 349 23.02 -14.55 -12.37
CA ILE A 349 24.06 -13.72 -11.73
C ILE A 349 23.71 -12.23 -11.92
N ALA A 350 23.37 -11.82 -13.15
CA ALA A 350 22.97 -10.43 -13.44
C ALA A 350 21.76 -10.00 -12.56
N PHE A 351 20.76 -10.87 -12.42
CA PHE A 351 19.63 -10.61 -11.53
C PHE A 351 20.05 -10.40 -10.07
N LEU A 352 20.95 -11.24 -9.54
CA LEU A 352 21.44 -11.10 -8.17
C LEU A 352 22.25 -9.81 -7.98
N CYS A 353 23.11 -9.45 -8.97
CA CYS A 353 23.85 -8.19 -8.93
C CYS A 353 22.91 -6.96 -8.95
N VAL A 354 21.94 -6.94 -9.86
CA VAL A 354 20.93 -5.86 -9.92
C VAL A 354 20.12 -5.80 -8.64
N SER A 355 19.71 -6.96 -8.10
CA SER A 355 18.99 -7.01 -6.82
C SER A 355 19.82 -6.44 -5.68
N ALA A 356 21.12 -6.78 -5.61
CA ALA A 356 22.02 -6.25 -4.57
C ALA A 356 22.15 -4.72 -4.65
N VAL A 357 22.27 -4.16 -5.87
CA VAL A 357 22.33 -2.71 -6.10
C VAL A 357 21.02 -2.04 -5.67
N LEU A 358 19.86 -2.62 -6.04
CA LEU A 358 18.55 -2.11 -5.64
C LEU A 358 18.36 -2.16 -4.12
N LEU A 359 18.76 -3.26 -3.48
CA LEU A 359 18.67 -3.41 -2.04
C LEU A 359 19.56 -2.42 -1.31
N ALA A 360 20.80 -2.22 -1.78
CA ALA A 360 21.69 -1.17 -1.25
C ALA A 360 21.07 0.22 -1.39
N ARG A 361 20.43 0.49 -2.54
CA ARG A 361 19.71 1.73 -2.78
C ARG A 361 18.51 1.89 -1.84
N TYR A 362 17.71 0.85 -1.64
CA TYR A 362 16.58 0.89 -0.69
C TYR A 362 17.05 1.18 0.73
N VAL A 363 18.12 0.50 1.19
CA VAL A 363 18.71 0.74 2.51
C VAL A 363 19.24 2.18 2.63
N SER A 364 19.89 2.72 1.59
CA SER A 364 20.40 4.11 1.62
C SER A 364 19.30 5.16 1.72
N GLN A 365 18.08 4.81 1.31
CA GLN A 365 16.91 5.69 1.40
C GLN A 365 16.07 5.43 2.65
N PHE A 366 16.45 4.43 3.43
CA PHE A 366 15.73 4.12 4.65
C PHE A 366 15.85 5.33 5.58
N PRO A 367 14.85 6.21 5.63
CA PRO A 367 14.95 7.40 6.43
C PRO A 367 14.91 6.96 7.89
N SER A 368 15.95 7.28 8.60
CA SER A 368 16.07 7.01 10.03
C SER A 368 14.96 7.67 10.87
N GLY A 369 14.09 8.46 10.27
CA GLY A 369 13.11 9.21 11.00
C GLY A 369 11.75 9.49 10.37
N MET A 370 11.49 9.22 9.04
CA MET A 370 10.29 9.79 8.40
C MET A 370 9.72 8.91 7.28
N TYR A 371 8.38 8.97 7.09
CA TYR A 371 7.74 8.47 5.88
C TYR A 371 8.10 9.36 4.69
N ALA A 372 8.36 8.77 3.54
CA ALA A 372 8.77 9.51 2.34
C ALA A 372 7.73 10.56 1.94
N ALA A 373 6.44 10.21 1.99
CA ALA A 373 5.33 11.11 1.67
C ALA A 373 5.07 12.20 2.72
N GLY A 374 5.67 12.08 3.91
CA GLY A 374 5.45 12.99 5.04
C GLY A 374 6.69 13.68 5.55
N SER A 375 7.83 13.55 4.87
CA SER A 375 9.13 14.04 5.36
C SER A 375 9.14 15.54 5.72
N GLN A 376 8.46 16.35 4.92
CA GLN A 376 8.32 17.78 5.19
C GLN A 376 7.49 18.11 6.46
N PHE A 377 6.67 17.17 6.97
CA PHE A 377 5.83 17.35 8.16
C PHE A 377 6.41 16.67 9.42
N ALA A 378 7.68 16.38 9.43
CA ALA A 378 8.39 15.72 10.50
C ALA A 378 8.20 16.36 11.87
N GLY A 379 8.32 17.66 11.89
CA GLY A 379 8.21 18.46 13.08
C GLY A 379 6.78 18.67 13.59
N ALA A 380 5.77 18.12 12.94
CA ALA A 380 4.36 18.37 13.27
C ALA A 380 4.02 18.07 14.75
N ARG A 381 4.55 16.97 15.30
CA ARG A 381 4.38 16.64 16.74
C ARG A 381 5.05 17.67 17.64
N THR A 382 6.25 18.13 17.29
CA THR A 382 6.99 19.15 18.05
C THR A 382 6.28 20.49 17.96
N LEU A 383 5.85 20.88 16.76
CA LEU A 383 5.06 22.09 16.55
C LEU A 383 3.79 22.08 17.42
N ALA A 384 3.03 20.99 17.40
CA ALA A 384 1.80 20.87 18.19
C ALA A 384 2.06 20.91 19.71
N LYS A 385 3.20 20.38 20.19
CA LYS A 385 3.62 20.51 21.60
C LYS A 385 3.99 21.98 21.93
N THR A 386 4.70 22.65 21.05
CA THR A 386 5.06 24.09 21.22
C THR A 386 3.80 24.95 21.24
N LEU A 387 2.88 24.71 20.29
CA LEU A 387 1.58 25.39 20.26
C LEU A 387 0.80 25.18 21.56
N ARG A 388 0.72 23.94 22.05
CA ARG A 388 0.08 23.60 23.32
C ARG A 388 0.70 24.34 24.51
N ALA A 389 2.03 24.38 24.57
CA ALA A 389 2.74 25.06 25.63
C ALA A 389 2.50 26.58 25.62
N LYS A 390 2.45 27.19 24.42
CA LYS A 390 2.23 28.63 24.24
C LYS A 390 0.76 29.03 24.45
N ALA A 391 -0.17 28.23 23.98
CA ALA A 391 -1.61 28.46 24.17
C ALA A 391 -2.05 28.31 25.64
N GLY A 392 -1.38 27.47 26.42
CA GLY A 392 -1.75 27.19 27.81
C GLY A 392 -3.19 26.75 27.96
N HIS A 393 -3.94 27.43 28.83
CA HIS A 393 -5.38 27.20 29.07
C HIS A 393 -6.28 28.22 28.37
N ALA A 394 -5.72 29.23 27.68
CA ALA A 394 -6.49 30.24 27.00
C ALA A 394 -7.27 29.66 25.81
N SER A 395 -8.46 30.24 25.56
CA SER A 395 -9.19 29.92 24.30
C SER A 395 -8.45 30.59 23.16
N VAL A 396 -7.94 29.81 22.22
CA VAL A 396 -7.13 30.32 21.11
C VAL A 396 -7.79 30.02 19.76
N HIS A 397 -7.63 30.98 18.85
CA HIS A 397 -8.08 30.90 17.47
C HIS A 397 -6.86 30.62 16.57
N ILE A 398 -6.89 29.53 15.82
CA ILE A 398 -5.75 29.03 15.05
C ILE A 398 -6.14 29.00 13.58
N GLY A 399 -5.33 29.67 12.75
CA GLY A 399 -5.41 29.57 11.30
C GLY A 399 -4.33 28.62 10.77
N ALA A 400 -4.70 27.73 9.84
CA ALA A 400 -3.78 26.75 9.31
C ALA A 400 -3.85 26.65 7.78
N SER A 401 -2.67 26.47 7.15
CA SER A 401 -2.59 26.10 5.73
C SER A 401 -3.32 24.81 5.44
N LEU A 402 -3.80 24.64 4.21
CA LEU A 402 -4.62 23.50 3.75
C LEU A 402 -4.08 22.12 4.17
N ALA A 403 -2.78 21.89 4.05
CA ALA A 403 -2.16 20.63 4.42
C ALA A 403 -1.86 20.51 5.93
N ALA A 404 -1.79 21.63 6.64
CA ALA A 404 -1.50 21.68 8.07
C ALA A 404 -2.77 21.51 8.93
N GLU A 405 -3.93 21.96 8.45
CA GLU A 405 -5.18 21.94 9.20
C GLU A 405 -5.55 20.52 9.72
N PRO A 406 -5.58 19.46 8.91
CA PRO A 406 -5.92 18.11 9.42
C PRO A 406 -4.92 17.63 10.48
N ILE A 407 -3.63 17.99 10.32
CA ILE A 407 -2.57 17.63 11.26
C ILE A 407 -2.84 18.28 12.63
N ILE A 408 -3.18 19.56 12.64
CA ILE A 408 -3.48 20.27 13.89
C ILE A 408 -4.78 19.79 14.52
N ASN A 409 -5.82 19.48 13.71
CA ASN A 409 -7.06 18.86 14.18
C ASN A 409 -6.79 17.49 14.85
N TYR A 410 -5.92 16.65 14.26
CA TYR A 410 -5.50 15.40 14.88
C TYR A 410 -4.85 15.63 16.24
N TYR A 411 -3.87 16.55 16.35
CA TYR A 411 -3.20 16.82 17.62
C TYR A 411 -4.10 17.52 18.63
N ARG A 412 -5.06 18.35 18.19
CA ARG A 412 -6.12 18.92 19.02
C ARG A 412 -6.92 17.80 19.69
N ALA A 413 -7.37 16.84 18.92
CA ALA A 413 -8.11 15.68 19.43
C ALA A 413 -7.23 14.79 20.34
N ARG A 414 -6.00 14.49 19.93
CA ARG A 414 -5.05 13.68 20.69
C ARG A 414 -4.72 14.25 22.06
N TYR A 415 -4.47 15.56 22.12
CA TYR A 415 -4.14 16.24 23.37
C TYR A 415 -5.37 16.73 24.13
N ARG A 416 -6.59 16.43 23.63
CA ARG A 416 -7.87 16.84 24.23
C ARG A 416 -7.94 18.35 24.47
N GLN A 417 -7.48 19.15 23.51
CA GLN A 417 -7.44 20.62 23.63
C GLN A 417 -8.80 21.21 23.29
N GLY A 418 -9.70 21.25 24.27
CA GLY A 418 -11.04 21.87 24.14
C GLY A 418 -11.00 23.38 24.02
N ASN A 419 -9.90 24.01 24.47
CA ASN A 419 -9.65 25.43 24.39
C ASN A 419 -9.18 25.92 23.01
N TRP A 420 -8.78 25.02 22.10
CA TRP A 420 -8.53 25.40 20.72
C TRP A 420 -9.85 25.45 19.97
N ARG A 421 -10.21 26.61 19.43
CA ARG A 421 -11.38 26.75 18.55
C ARG A 421 -11.21 25.86 17.32
N PRO A 422 -12.30 25.53 16.58
CA PRO A 422 -12.17 24.85 15.30
C PRO A 422 -11.14 25.53 14.43
N ILE A 423 -10.22 24.73 13.86
CA ILE A 423 -9.13 25.26 13.05
C ILE A 423 -9.69 25.80 11.74
N GLU A 424 -9.38 27.04 11.41
CA GLU A 424 -9.81 27.62 10.14
C GLU A 424 -8.79 27.36 9.04
N ARG A 425 -9.34 27.04 7.87
CA ARG A 425 -8.60 26.75 6.66
C ARG A 425 -8.47 27.99 5.79
N LEU A 426 -7.44 28.02 4.97
CA LEU A 426 -7.27 29.05 3.92
C LEU A 426 -8.54 29.28 3.06
N PRO A 427 -8.75 30.54 2.61
CA PRO A 427 -7.85 31.67 2.75
C PRO A 427 -7.88 32.24 4.16
N LEU A 428 -6.68 32.42 4.77
CA LEU A 428 -6.53 33.00 6.11
C LEU A 428 -6.77 34.52 6.09
N THR A 429 -8.01 34.93 5.96
CA THR A 429 -8.40 36.33 5.88
C THR A 429 -8.59 36.95 7.27
N GLY A 430 -8.84 36.12 8.28
CA GLY A 430 -9.02 36.53 9.66
C GLY A 430 -7.72 36.89 10.40
N VAL A 431 -7.86 37.37 11.63
CA VAL A 431 -6.76 37.54 12.60
C VAL A 431 -6.83 36.34 13.55
N TYR A 432 -5.72 35.67 13.74
CA TYR A 432 -5.61 34.49 14.56
C TYR A 432 -4.56 34.66 15.64
N ASP A 433 -4.74 34.01 16.77
CA ASP A 433 -3.75 34.00 17.84
C ASP A 433 -2.49 33.24 17.45
N PHE A 434 -2.66 32.20 16.61
CA PHE A 434 -1.57 31.41 16.06
C PHE A 434 -1.81 31.06 14.60
N TYR A 435 -0.73 31.05 13.83
CA TYR A 435 -0.71 30.64 12.42
C TYR A 435 0.16 29.39 12.25
N VAL A 436 -0.39 28.33 11.61
CA VAL A 436 0.37 27.15 11.22
C VAL A 436 0.49 27.12 9.70
N LEU A 437 1.65 27.52 9.20
CA LEU A 437 1.87 27.80 7.79
C LEU A 437 2.76 26.74 7.15
N THR A 438 2.45 26.41 5.90
CA THR A 438 3.36 25.67 5.01
C THR A 438 4.23 26.64 4.22
N PRO A 439 5.31 26.18 3.57
CA PRO A 439 6.18 27.03 2.74
C PRO A 439 5.43 27.81 1.66
N THR A 440 4.32 27.28 1.14
CA THR A 440 3.47 27.95 0.14
C THR A 440 2.83 29.25 0.67
N ASP A 441 2.59 29.30 1.98
CA ASP A 441 1.91 30.44 2.62
C ASP A 441 2.87 31.27 3.48
N ALA A 442 4.18 31.03 3.36
CA ALA A 442 5.21 31.72 4.16
C ALA A 442 5.23 33.26 3.98
N ALA A 443 4.76 33.75 2.85
CA ALA A 443 4.63 35.17 2.58
C ALA A 443 3.73 35.90 3.61
N LEU A 444 2.77 35.21 4.24
CA LEU A 444 1.92 35.79 5.29
C LEU A 444 2.71 36.22 6.53
N ILE A 445 3.88 35.61 6.80
CA ILE A 445 4.74 35.95 7.93
C ILE A 445 5.22 37.40 7.80
N GLU A 446 5.69 37.78 6.62
CA GLU A 446 6.16 39.14 6.34
C GLU A 446 4.99 40.11 6.21
N GLN A 447 3.94 39.71 5.47
CA GLN A 447 2.77 40.58 5.25
C GLN A 447 2.05 40.98 6.53
N ARG A 448 2.05 40.11 7.55
CA ARG A 448 1.37 40.36 8.84
C ARG A 448 2.31 40.60 10.00
N HIS A 449 3.62 40.71 9.73
CA HIS A 449 4.67 40.90 10.75
C HIS A 449 4.61 39.87 11.89
N LEU A 450 4.38 38.59 11.53
CA LEU A 450 4.21 37.51 12.51
C LEU A 450 5.54 37.14 13.16
N HIS A 451 5.53 36.92 14.46
CA HIS A 451 6.66 36.37 15.20
C HIS A 451 6.72 34.86 15.11
N VAL A 452 7.82 34.30 14.56
CA VAL A 452 8.00 32.87 14.39
C VAL A 452 8.39 32.24 15.73
N LEU A 453 7.57 31.30 16.19
CA LEU A 453 7.78 30.53 17.42
C LEU A 453 8.49 29.19 17.19
N TYR A 454 8.24 28.55 16.02
CA TYR A 454 8.84 27.30 15.61
C TYR A 454 8.87 27.21 14.08
N ARG A 455 9.95 26.67 13.54
CA ARG A 455 10.10 26.44 12.09
C ARG A 455 10.79 25.11 11.83
N ASP A 456 10.26 24.35 10.91
CA ASP A 456 10.85 23.13 10.34
C ASP A 456 10.73 23.18 8.81
N THR A 457 11.20 22.16 8.12
CA THR A 457 11.24 22.08 6.65
C THR A 457 9.89 22.32 5.97
N GLY A 458 8.79 21.88 6.56
CA GLY A 458 7.46 21.98 5.96
C GLY A 458 6.40 22.68 6.79
N LEU A 459 6.73 23.09 8.03
CA LEU A 459 5.77 23.75 8.92
C LEU A 459 6.41 24.91 9.68
N THR A 460 5.68 26.01 9.78
CA THR A 460 6.04 27.16 10.62
C THR A 460 4.88 27.49 11.56
N LEU A 461 5.15 27.59 12.85
CA LEU A 461 4.25 28.14 13.84
C LEU A 461 4.63 29.62 14.08
N ALA A 462 3.68 30.51 13.91
CA ALA A 462 3.86 31.96 14.13
C ALA A 462 2.70 32.53 14.93
N GLN A 463 2.94 33.69 15.55
CA GLN A 463 1.96 34.41 16.36
C GLN A 463 1.92 35.88 15.95
#